data_9ba373ee00d0e1ee43c35bf632580f46
#
_entry.id   9ba373ee00d0e1ee43c35bf632580f46
#
_cell.length_a   1.000
_cell.length_b   1.000
_cell.length_c   1.000
_cell.angle_alpha   90.00
_cell.angle_beta   90.00
_cell.angle_gamma   90.00
#
_symmetry.space_group_name_H-M   'P 1'
#
loop_
_entity.id
_entity.type
_entity.pdbx_description
1 polymer ?
#
loop_
_entity_poly.entity_id
_entity_poly.type
_entity_poly.pdbx_seq_one_letter_code
_entity_poly.pdbx_strand_id
1 'polypeptide(L)'
;MFNHVGLLGRLAQEVELRYTQGGTPVASFDLAVPVPSKDKETPPDYIPIVCWREQAEFASRFLSKGRQIVVEGRLGTRKYTGSDGKNHKVVEVTASRIYFADSNNGGGGNANNNQSGGFMEVPDDGDLPFN
;
A
#
# COMPACT_ATOMS: atom_id res chain seq x y z
N MET A 1 4.00 20.59 13.27
CA MET A 1 2.90 19.90 12.59
C MET A 1 3.23 18.43 12.48
N PHE A 2 2.22 17.59 12.48
CA PHE A 2 2.42 16.15 12.52
C PHE A 2 1.35 15.47 11.67
N ASN A 3 1.78 14.60 10.76
CA ASN A 3 0.86 13.90 9.87
C ASN A 3 1.49 12.55 9.56
N HIS A 4 1.03 11.52 10.21
CA HIS A 4 1.61 10.20 10.07
C HIS A 4 0.52 9.15 10.14
N VAL A 5 0.57 8.21 9.20
CA VAL A 5 -0.39 7.12 9.13
C VAL A 5 0.38 5.82 9.02
N GLY A 6 -0.05 4.84 9.78
CA GLY A 6 0.47 3.48 9.67
C GLY A 6 -0.70 2.54 9.54
N LEU A 7 -0.69 1.72 8.51
CA LEU A 7 -1.80 0.82 8.24
C LEU A 7 -1.28 -0.57 7.93
N LEU A 8 -1.96 -1.56 8.45
CA LEU A 8 -1.71 -2.96 8.12
C LEU A 8 -2.95 -3.50 7.42
N GLY A 9 -2.78 -4.05 6.26
CA GLY A 9 -3.92 -4.60 5.54
C GLY A 9 -3.46 -5.38 4.32
N ARG A 10 -4.41 -5.70 3.47
CA ARG A 10 -4.15 -6.45 2.25
C ARG A 10 -4.57 -5.66 1.05
N LEU A 11 -3.83 -5.81 -0.03
CA LEU A 11 -4.24 -5.14 -1.26
C LEU A 11 -5.58 -5.67 -1.71
N ALA A 12 -6.50 -4.76 -1.96
CA ALA A 12 -7.82 -5.15 -2.40
C ALA A 12 -7.89 -5.36 -3.90
N GLN A 13 -6.88 -4.91 -4.62
CA GLN A 13 -6.86 -5.03 -6.06
C GLN A 13 -5.42 -4.98 -6.52
N GLU A 14 -5.20 -5.21 -7.79
CA GLU A 14 -3.87 -5.11 -8.33
C GLU A 14 -3.43 -3.66 -8.38
N VAL A 15 -2.13 -3.45 -8.34
CA VAL A 15 -1.56 -2.11 -8.36
C VAL A 15 -1.73 -1.52 -9.76
N GLU A 16 -2.18 -0.29 -9.80
CA GLU A 16 -2.32 0.41 -11.07
C GLU A 16 -1.17 1.40 -11.19
N LEU A 17 -0.31 1.19 -12.16
CA LEU A 17 0.85 2.05 -12.36
C LEU A 17 0.58 2.97 -13.53
N ARG A 18 0.81 4.24 -13.33
CA ARG A 18 0.66 5.24 -14.38
C ARG A 18 1.85 6.16 -14.35
N TYR A 19 2.00 6.95 -15.39
CA TYR A 19 3.06 7.94 -15.45
C TYR A 19 2.44 9.30 -15.68
N THR A 20 2.97 10.30 -14.98
CA THR A 20 2.51 11.67 -15.19
C THR A 20 3.04 12.17 -16.51
N GLN A 21 2.62 13.37 -16.89
CA GLN A 21 3.10 13.94 -18.13
C GLN A 21 4.60 14.11 -18.11
N GLY A 22 5.19 14.33 -16.97
CA GLY A 22 6.62 14.44 -16.87
C GLY A 22 7.36 13.13 -16.79
N GLY A 23 6.64 12.01 -16.87
CA GLY A 23 7.30 10.72 -16.81
C GLY A 23 7.49 10.17 -15.41
N THR A 24 6.89 10.75 -14.42
CA THR A 24 7.03 10.29 -13.04
C THR A 24 6.08 9.13 -12.79
N PRO A 25 6.55 7.99 -12.29
CA PRO A 25 5.66 6.88 -12.00
C PRO A 25 4.81 7.15 -10.76
N VAL A 26 3.54 6.79 -10.86
CA VAL A 26 2.58 6.91 -9.77
C VAL A 26 1.79 5.61 -9.74
N ALA A 27 1.72 4.97 -8.59
CA ALA A 27 0.97 3.74 -8.44
C ALA A 27 -0.10 3.95 -7.40
N SER A 28 -1.23 3.28 -7.58
CA SER A 28 -2.32 3.40 -6.63
C SER A 28 -3.00 2.06 -6.46
N PHE A 29 -3.55 1.87 -5.29
CA PHE A 29 -4.35 0.68 -4.98
C PHE A 29 -5.12 0.99 -3.71
N ASP A 30 -6.14 0.18 -3.45
CA ASP A 30 -6.86 0.27 -2.19
C ASP A 30 -6.33 -0.79 -1.25
N LEU A 31 -6.14 -0.42 0.00
CA LEU A 31 -5.71 -1.33 1.04
C LEU A 31 -6.92 -1.66 1.90
N ALA A 32 -7.21 -2.93 2.05
CA ALA A 32 -8.30 -3.39 2.89
C ALA A 32 -7.77 -3.55 4.31
N VAL A 33 -8.20 -2.68 5.19
CA VAL A 33 -7.73 -2.65 6.57
C VAL A 33 -8.84 -3.17 7.46
N PRO A 34 -8.60 -4.25 8.22
CA PRO A 34 -9.66 -4.79 9.06
C PRO A 34 -10.11 -3.80 10.11
N VAL A 35 -11.39 -3.83 10.40
CA VAL A 35 -11.97 -2.96 11.40
C VAL A 35 -12.10 -3.74 12.69
N PRO A 36 -11.62 -3.21 13.80
CA PRO A 36 -11.79 -3.93 15.07
C PRO A 36 -13.28 -4.06 15.38
N SER A 37 -13.75 -5.29 15.45
CA SER A 37 -15.16 -5.52 15.66
C SER A 37 -15.35 -6.94 16.14
N LYS A 38 -16.34 -7.14 16.97
CA LYS A 38 -16.70 -8.48 17.38
C LYS A 38 -17.47 -9.22 16.31
N ASP A 39 -18.00 -8.49 15.34
CA ASP A 39 -18.77 -9.12 14.30
C ASP A 39 -17.85 -9.50 13.18
N LYS A 40 -17.73 -10.77 12.89
CA LYS A 40 -16.81 -11.21 11.87
C LYS A 40 -17.21 -10.79 10.49
N GLU A 41 -18.43 -10.34 10.32
CA GLU A 41 -18.86 -9.94 9.00
C GLU A 41 -18.67 -8.47 8.74
N THR A 42 -18.09 -7.75 9.67
CA THR A 42 -17.83 -6.34 9.43
C THR A 42 -16.83 -6.21 8.28
N PRO A 43 -17.18 -5.48 7.24
CA PRO A 43 -16.26 -5.33 6.12
C PRO A 43 -15.08 -4.47 6.52
N PRO A 44 -13.95 -4.63 5.84
CA PRO A 44 -12.80 -3.79 6.13
C PRO A 44 -13.01 -2.38 5.59
N ASP A 45 -12.18 -1.47 6.07
CA ASP A 45 -12.10 -0.18 5.45
C ASP A 45 -11.20 -0.28 4.22
N TYR A 46 -11.60 0.38 3.15
CA TYR A 46 -10.80 0.41 1.94
C TYR A 46 -10.16 1.78 1.85
N ILE A 47 -8.84 1.82 2.00
CA ILE A 47 -8.10 3.07 2.10
C ILE A 47 -7.30 3.27 0.83
N PRO A 48 -7.49 4.37 0.11
CA PRO A 48 -6.71 4.59 -1.11
C PRO A 48 -5.26 4.90 -0.76
N ILE A 49 -4.35 4.21 -1.41
CA ILE A 49 -2.92 4.39 -1.21
C ILE A 49 -2.31 4.87 -2.51
N VAL A 50 -1.46 5.87 -2.44
CA VAL A 50 -0.78 6.41 -3.60
C VAL A 50 0.71 6.34 -3.35
N CYS A 51 1.43 5.85 -4.34
CA CYS A 51 2.88 5.72 -4.26
C CYS A 51 3.49 6.52 -5.40
N TRP A 52 4.63 7.16 -5.13
CA TRP A 52 5.31 7.99 -6.11
C TRP A 52 6.72 7.49 -6.33
N ARG A 53 7.19 7.58 -7.55
CA ARG A 53 8.59 7.34 -7.90
C ARG A 53 9.03 5.96 -7.51
N GLU A 54 10.02 5.82 -6.70
CA GLU A 54 10.54 4.50 -6.35
C GLU A 54 9.50 3.65 -5.66
N GLN A 55 8.67 4.25 -4.82
CA GLN A 55 7.62 3.48 -4.17
C GLN A 55 6.61 2.97 -5.19
N ALA A 56 6.36 3.77 -6.23
CA ALA A 56 5.43 3.32 -7.27
C ALA A 56 6.01 2.14 -8.04
N GLU A 57 7.28 2.21 -8.37
CA GLU A 57 7.91 1.12 -9.10
C GLU A 57 7.99 -0.12 -8.23
N PHE A 58 8.31 0.04 -6.96
CA PHE A 58 8.33 -1.10 -6.07
C PHE A 58 6.95 -1.76 -6.01
N ALA A 59 5.91 -0.93 -5.84
CA ALA A 59 4.58 -1.48 -5.69
C ALA A 59 4.16 -2.24 -6.95
N SER A 60 4.46 -1.69 -8.10
CA SER A 60 4.02 -2.35 -9.33
C SER A 60 4.76 -3.65 -9.56
N ARG A 61 5.98 -3.79 -9.03
CA ARG A 61 6.75 -5.00 -9.26
C ARG A 61 6.48 -6.06 -8.23
N PHE A 62 6.29 -5.67 -6.97
CA PHE A 62 6.34 -6.66 -5.91
C PHE A 62 5.03 -6.81 -5.16
N LEU A 63 4.05 -5.95 -5.35
CA LEU A 63 2.78 -6.06 -4.64
C LEU A 63 1.73 -6.60 -5.57
N SER A 64 0.87 -7.46 -5.02
CA SER A 64 -0.22 -8.02 -5.80
C SER A 64 -1.45 -8.11 -4.91
N LYS A 65 -2.58 -8.31 -5.55
CA LYS A 65 -3.84 -8.39 -4.84
C LYS A 65 -3.76 -9.46 -3.75
N GLY A 66 -4.25 -9.12 -2.58
CA GLY A 66 -4.28 -10.05 -1.46
C GLY A 66 -3.04 -10.06 -0.61
N ARG A 67 -1.97 -9.42 -1.05
CA ARG A 67 -0.73 -9.42 -0.28
C ARG A 67 -0.90 -8.58 0.97
N GLN A 68 -0.38 -9.05 2.07
CA GLN A 68 -0.48 -8.31 3.33
C GLN A 68 0.75 -7.45 3.52
N ILE A 69 0.52 -6.18 3.77
CA ILE A 69 1.61 -5.22 3.88
C ILE A 69 1.30 -4.21 4.98
N VAL A 70 2.34 -3.51 5.40
CA VAL A 70 2.20 -2.34 6.24
C VAL A 70 2.60 -1.15 5.40
N VAL A 71 1.78 -0.11 5.45
CA VAL A 71 2.04 1.13 4.73
C VAL A 71 2.26 2.22 5.76
N GLU A 72 3.37 2.91 5.66
CA GLU A 72 3.61 4.11 6.43
C GLU A 72 3.58 5.29 5.50
N GLY A 73 2.96 6.37 5.91
CA GLY A 73 2.91 7.54 5.08
C GLY A 73 2.18 8.66 5.76
N ARG A 74 1.60 9.51 4.96
CA ARG A 74 0.85 10.64 5.46
C ARG A 74 -0.50 10.71 4.78
N LEU A 75 -1.43 11.35 5.45
CA LEU A 75 -2.76 11.51 4.92
C LEU A 75 -2.79 12.76 4.08
N GLY A 76 -3.40 12.69 2.94
CA GLY A 76 -3.53 13.84 2.08
C GLY A 76 -4.89 13.89 1.45
N THR A 77 -5.20 15.02 0.86
CA THR A 77 -6.45 15.18 0.14
C THR A 77 -6.16 15.76 -1.22
N ARG A 78 -6.98 15.42 -2.16
CA ARG A 78 -6.93 16.07 -3.46
C ARG A 78 -8.35 16.21 -3.97
N LYS A 79 -8.52 17.14 -4.86
CA LYS A 79 -9.83 17.41 -5.44
C LYS A 79 -9.82 17.01 -6.90
N TYR A 80 -10.94 16.55 -7.37
CA TYR A 80 -11.08 16.25 -8.77
C TYR A 80 -12.53 16.54 -9.17
N THR A 81 -12.73 16.74 -10.47
CA THR A 81 -14.05 16.97 -11.01
C THR A 81 -14.55 15.65 -11.57
N GLY A 82 -15.66 15.19 -11.05
CA GLY A 82 -16.22 13.95 -11.50
C GLY A 82 -16.96 14.08 -12.82
N SER A 83 -17.40 12.96 -13.34
CA SER A 83 -18.14 12.97 -14.59
C SER A 83 -19.48 13.68 -14.44
N ASP A 84 -19.94 13.87 -13.22
CA ASP A 84 -21.18 14.61 -13.00
C ASP A 84 -20.94 16.11 -12.98
N GLY A 85 -19.73 16.57 -13.23
CA GLY A 85 -19.43 17.99 -13.21
C GLY A 85 -19.22 18.55 -11.84
N LYS A 86 -19.29 17.76 -10.79
CA LYS A 86 -19.14 18.27 -9.44
C LYS A 86 -17.74 18.02 -8.93
N ASN A 87 -17.31 18.88 -8.01
CA ASN A 87 -16.02 18.74 -7.40
C ASN A 87 -16.09 17.72 -6.28
N HIS A 88 -15.14 16.83 -6.25
CA HIS A 88 -15.05 15.81 -5.23
C HIS A 88 -13.72 15.89 -4.53
N LYS A 89 -13.71 15.47 -3.27
CA LYS A 89 -12.49 15.45 -2.49
C LYS A 89 -12.18 13.99 -2.13
N VAL A 90 -10.96 13.60 -2.34
CA VAL A 90 -10.50 12.25 -2.01
C VAL A 90 -9.48 12.36 -0.91
N VAL A 91 -9.64 11.53 0.12
CA VAL A 91 -8.64 11.40 1.18
C VAL A 91 -7.87 10.16 0.88
N GLU A 92 -6.56 10.28 0.85
CA GLU A 92 -5.72 9.13 0.48
C GLU A 92 -4.43 9.19 1.29
N VAL A 93 -3.73 8.06 1.35
CA VAL A 93 -2.46 7.96 2.04
C VAL A 93 -1.36 7.94 1.01
N THR A 94 -0.42 8.86 1.13
CA THR A 94 0.77 8.83 0.29
C THR A 94 1.81 8.02 1.02
N ALA A 95 2.19 6.90 0.43
CA ALA A 95 3.10 5.97 1.09
C ALA A 95 4.51 6.49 1.06
N SER A 96 5.16 6.45 2.21
CA SER A 96 6.58 6.74 2.26
C SER A 96 7.39 5.47 2.43
N ARG A 97 6.81 4.43 3.01
CA ARG A 97 7.46 3.15 3.16
C ARG A 97 6.44 2.04 3.14
N ILE A 98 6.83 0.91 2.60
CA ILE A 98 5.97 -0.28 2.55
C ILE A 98 6.78 -1.45 3.06
N TYR A 99 6.17 -2.24 3.94
CA TYR A 99 6.80 -3.42 4.50
C TYR A 99 5.94 -4.64 4.18
N PHE A 100 6.56 -5.75 3.88
CA PHE A 100 5.81 -6.99 3.74
C PHE A 100 5.45 -7.50 5.13
N ALA A 101 4.23 -7.94 5.27
CA ALA A 101 3.75 -8.43 6.54
C ALA A 101 3.28 -9.87 6.45
N ASP A 102 3.50 -10.54 5.34
CA ASP A 102 3.16 -11.95 5.23
C ASP A 102 4.38 -12.68 4.70
N SER A 103 4.30 -13.97 4.81
CA SER A 103 5.33 -14.80 4.32
C SER A 103 5.25 -14.85 2.85
N ASN A 104 6.37 -14.60 2.22
CA ASN A 104 6.22 -14.59 0.95
C ASN A 104 6.48 -15.80 0.29
N ASN A 105 6.70 -16.80 0.74
CA ASN A 105 6.98 -17.83 0.13
C ASN A 105 6.25 -18.75 0.21
N GLY A 106 5.61 -18.73 -0.10
CA GLY A 106 4.85 -19.61 -0.10
C GLY A 106 5.40 -20.69 0.32
N GLY A 107 5.94 -21.18 0.12
CA GLY A 107 6.25 -22.31 0.53
C GLY A 107 6.77 -22.38 1.61
N GLY A 108 7.04 -21.89 1.94
CA GLY A 108 7.51 -21.94 2.94
C GLY A 108 7.71 -22.60 3.83
N GLY A 109 7.58 -22.88 4.03
CA GLY A 109 7.59 -23.62 4.91
C GLY A 109 8.38 -23.44 5.93
N ASN A 110 9.07 -23.19 6.08
CA ASN A 110 9.74 -23.23 7.07
C ASN A 110 9.69 -22.36 7.90
N ALA A 111 9.31 -22.23 8.12
CA ALA A 111 9.04 -21.52 8.92
C ALA A 111 9.76 -21.22 9.92
N ASN A 112 10.18 -21.53 10.24
CA ASN A 112 10.72 -21.34 11.25
C ASN A 112 11.05 -20.14 11.42
N ASN A 113 11.15 -19.76 11.13
CA ASN A 113 11.45 -18.79 11.29
C ASN A 113 11.06 -17.98 11.96
N ASN A 114 10.84 -17.90 12.27
CA ASN A 114 10.43 -17.27 12.97
C ASN A 114 10.51 -16.12 13.12
N GLN A 115 10.79 -15.72 12.84
CA GLN A 115 10.89 -14.77 12.98
C GLN A 115 10.21 -14.03 13.10
N SER A 116 9.95 -13.89 13.16
CA SER A 116 9.48 -13.21 13.50
C SER A 116 8.59 -12.41 13.26
N GLY A 117 7.98 -12.18 13.40
CA GLY A 117 7.02 -11.35 13.18
C GLY A 117 6.59 -11.21 11.87
N GLY A 118 7.09 -11.63 11.04
CA GLY A 118 6.58 -11.51 9.77
C GLY A 118 6.75 -10.23 9.08
N PHE A 119 7.32 -9.29 9.71
CA PHE A 119 7.51 -8.08 9.12
C PHE A 119 8.81 -8.04 8.43
N MET A 120 8.89 -7.59 7.21
CA MET A 120 10.12 -7.50 6.52
C MET A 120 10.16 -6.15 5.90
N GLU A 121 11.03 -5.34 6.35
CA GLU A 121 11.14 -4.01 5.79
C GLU A 121 11.67 -4.09 4.39
N VAL A 122 11.11 -3.30 3.51
CA VAL A 122 11.57 -3.26 2.15
C VAL A 122 12.83 -2.42 2.13
N PRO A 123 13.93 -2.98 1.74
CA PRO A 123 15.15 -2.18 1.66
C PRO A 123 14.96 -1.09 0.63
N ASP A 124 15.44 0.08 0.93
CA ASP A 124 15.24 1.11 0.01
C ASP A 124 16.51 1.51 -0.62
N ASP A 125 17.49 0.64 -0.72
CA ASP A 125 18.64 1.07 -1.28
C ASP A 125 19.19 -0.01 -2.07
N GLY A 126 20.31 -0.09 -2.32
CA GLY A 126 20.87 -0.96 -3.28
C GLY A 126 20.55 -2.37 -3.19
N ASP A 127 19.99 -2.80 -2.10
CA ASP A 127 19.66 -4.16 -2.03
C ASP A 127 18.48 -4.54 -2.81
N LEU A 128 17.70 -3.64 -3.27
CA LEU A 128 16.53 -4.00 -3.99
C LEU A 128 16.78 -3.93 -5.43
N PRO A 129 16.11 -4.77 -6.15
CA PRO A 129 16.29 -4.74 -7.58
C PRO A 129 15.91 -3.44 -8.21
N PHE A 130 15.06 -2.69 -7.56
CA PHE A 130 14.65 -1.48 -8.18
C PHE A 130 15.50 -0.32 -7.73
N ASN A 131 16.50 -0.58 -7.06
CA ASN A 131 17.32 0.50 -6.67
C ASN A 131 18.37 0.69 -7.57
#